data_109f29b4c605ef0dbaa5f8d1766f77f3
#
_entry.id   109f29b4c605ef0dbaa5f8d1766f77f3
#
_cell.length_a   1.000
_cell.length_b   1.000
_cell.length_c   1.000
_cell.angle_alpha   90.00
_cell.angle_beta   90.00
_cell.angle_gamma   90.00
#
_symmetry.space_group_name_H-M   'P 1'
#
loop_
_entity.id
_entity.type
_entity.pdbx_description
1 polymer ?
#
loop_
_entity_poly.entity_id
_entity_poly.type
_entity_poly.pdbx_seq_one_letter_code
_entity_poly.pdbx_strand_id
1 'polypeptide(L)'
;MCSTVFAKKILTCSRIWEVMRLSRASELLFILVMVLVPALVGAAYASMESVSVKPGDDFVRGLQVANSDVVSLTFNVLGSDTNSLHFSVLFPNGTNVDFGANSQGLFSFHIDTDGKCLLIFENSESAGAQQLTLDYSVEHYVFGLPMLVFVLLAVAVLLLFVIGGYMVMGKYGA
;
A
#
# COMPACT_ATOMS: atom_id res chain seq x y z
N MET A 1 -35.73 -56.45 17.82
CA MET A 1 -34.28 -56.08 17.86
C MET A 1 -33.74 -55.41 16.57
N CYS A 2 -34.59 -54.99 15.64
CA CYS A 2 -34.15 -54.40 14.35
C CYS A 2 -34.26 -52.87 14.26
N SER A 3 -34.89 -52.20 15.24
CA SER A 3 -35.15 -50.74 15.18
C SER A 3 -34.02 -49.86 15.66
N THR A 4 -33.14 -50.33 16.54
CA THR A 4 -32.04 -49.54 17.14
C THR A 4 -30.82 -49.37 16.23
N VAL A 5 -30.61 -50.30 15.30
CA VAL A 5 -29.49 -50.25 14.35
C VAL A 5 -29.71 -49.22 13.23
N PHE A 6 -30.97 -49.03 12.84
CA PHE A 6 -31.36 -48.10 11.77
C PHE A 6 -31.25 -46.62 12.23
N ALA A 7 -31.65 -46.35 13.49
CA ALA A 7 -31.53 -44.98 14.06
C ALA A 7 -30.06 -44.53 14.23
N LYS A 8 -29.16 -45.47 14.60
CA LYS A 8 -27.74 -45.19 14.78
C LYS A 8 -27.02 -44.89 13.45
N LYS A 9 -27.49 -45.49 12.35
CA LYS A 9 -26.91 -45.27 11.00
C LYS A 9 -27.36 -43.95 10.38
N ILE A 10 -28.57 -43.46 10.71
CA ILE A 10 -29.05 -42.14 10.24
C ILE A 10 -28.34 -41.02 10.99
N LEU A 11 -28.09 -41.15 12.28
CA LEU A 11 -27.33 -40.15 13.08
C LEU A 11 -25.88 -40.02 12.65
N THR A 12 -25.21 -41.10 12.20
CA THR A 12 -23.86 -41.03 11.66
C THR A 12 -23.82 -40.37 10.27
N CYS A 13 -24.84 -40.55 9.47
CA CYS A 13 -24.92 -39.97 8.14
C CYS A 13 -25.15 -38.44 8.21
N SER A 14 -25.94 -37.94 9.15
CA SER A 14 -26.16 -36.50 9.36
C SER A 14 -24.89 -35.80 9.86
N ARG A 15 -24.13 -36.43 10.74
CA ARG A 15 -22.84 -35.88 11.23
C ARG A 15 -21.77 -35.78 10.12
N ILE A 16 -21.71 -36.76 9.21
CA ILE A 16 -20.76 -36.71 8.08
C ILE A 16 -21.14 -35.56 7.13
N TRP A 17 -22.41 -35.28 6.94
CA TRP A 17 -22.92 -34.18 6.12
C TRP A 17 -22.60 -32.82 6.74
N GLU A 18 -22.70 -32.66 8.05
CA GLU A 18 -22.33 -31.42 8.74
C GLU A 18 -20.83 -31.17 8.69
N VAL A 19 -19.98 -32.19 8.90
CA VAL A 19 -18.52 -32.08 8.80
C VAL A 19 -18.10 -31.75 7.37
N MET A 20 -18.72 -32.31 6.33
CA MET A 20 -18.45 -31.98 4.94
C MET A 20 -18.89 -30.54 4.56
N ARG A 21 -20.01 -30.04 5.11
CA ARG A 21 -20.41 -28.64 4.90
C ARG A 21 -19.46 -27.65 5.55
N LEU A 22 -18.98 -27.95 6.75
CA LEU A 22 -18.00 -27.10 7.45
C LEU A 22 -16.64 -27.10 6.74
N SER A 23 -16.20 -28.25 6.20
CA SER A 23 -15.00 -28.34 5.39
C SER A 23 -15.07 -27.45 4.14
N ARG A 24 -16.17 -27.48 3.41
CA ARG A 24 -16.35 -26.62 2.21
C ARG A 24 -16.44 -25.13 2.55
N ALA A 25 -17.06 -24.78 3.66
CA ALA A 25 -17.12 -23.38 4.10
C ALA A 25 -15.73 -22.85 4.49
N SER A 26 -14.90 -23.68 5.15
CA SER A 26 -13.52 -23.28 5.49
C SER A 26 -12.62 -23.15 4.25
N GLU A 27 -12.79 -24.02 3.25
CA GLU A 27 -12.09 -23.93 1.97
C GLU A 27 -12.48 -22.66 1.20
N LEU A 28 -13.77 -22.36 1.11
CA LEU A 28 -14.27 -21.15 0.46
C LEU A 28 -13.77 -19.89 1.17
N LEU A 29 -13.76 -19.88 2.50
CA LEU A 29 -13.25 -18.78 3.29
C LEU A 29 -11.76 -18.58 3.06
N PHE A 30 -10.97 -19.67 3.02
CA PHE A 30 -9.55 -19.62 2.75
C PHE A 30 -9.26 -19.07 1.34
N ILE A 31 -10.00 -19.51 0.34
CA ILE A 31 -9.89 -19.00 -1.04
C ILE A 31 -10.28 -17.52 -1.08
N LEU A 32 -11.37 -17.13 -0.39
CA LEU A 32 -11.79 -15.74 -0.32
C LEU A 32 -10.72 -14.84 0.30
N VAL A 33 -10.09 -15.28 1.39
CA VAL A 33 -8.99 -14.55 2.05
C VAL A 33 -7.77 -14.46 1.13
N MET A 34 -7.41 -15.55 0.46
CA MET A 34 -6.29 -15.59 -0.50
C MET A 34 -6.48 -14.67 -1.71
N VAL A 35 -7.73 -14.44 -2.12
CA VAL A 35 -8.04 -13.51 -3.23
C VAL A 35 -8.17 -12.08 -2.71
N LEU A 36 -8.74 -11.88 -1.53
CA LEU A 36 -8.99 -10.55 -0.97
C LEU A 36 -7.70 -9.85 -0.50
N VAL A 37 -6.75 -10.60 0.06
CA VAL A 37 -5.48 -10.05 0.58
C VAL A 37 -4.67 -9.34 -0.50
N PRO A 38 -4.37 -9.93 -1.67
CA PRO A 38 -3.65 -9.22 -2.72
C PRO A 38 -4.45 -8.07 -3.36
N ALA A 39 -5.78 -8.12 -3.33
CA ALA A 39 -6.62 -7.03 -3.82
C ALA A 39 -6.64 -5.82 -2.87
N LEU A 40 -6.46 -6.03 -1.57
CA LEU A 40 -6.38 -4.98 -0.55
C LEU A 40 -4.97 -4.43 -0.37
N VAL A 41 -3.95 -5.21 -0.70
CA VAL A 41 -2.55 -4.73 -0.75
C VAL A 41 -2.42 -3.92 -2.04
N GLY A 42 -2.89 -2.68 -1.99
CA GLY A 42 -2.64 -1.70 -3.03
C GLY A 42 -1.13 -1.65 -3.29
N ALA A 43 -0.73 -1.83 -4.53
CA ALA A 43 0.67 -1.75 -4.91
C ALA A 43 1.22 -0.40 -4.44
N ALA A 44 2.28 -0.41 -3.64
CA ALA A 44 3.09 0.77 -3.44
C ALA A 44 3.63 1.13 -4.83
N TYR A 45 3.08 2.19 -5.43
CA TYR A 45 3.51 2.64 -6.74
C TYR A 45 4.84 3.37 -6.56
N ALA A 46 5.95 2.68 -6.76
CA ALA A 46 7.19 3.31 -7.13
C ALA A 46 7.05 3.71 -8.61
N SER A 47 7.11 4.99 -8.90
CA SER A 47 7.04 5.51 -10.27
C SER A 47 8.39 6.09 -10.63
N MET A 48 9.07 5.45 -11.58
CA MET A 48 10.30 5.98 -12.17
C MET A 48 9.94 6.75 -13.43
N GLU A 49 10.31 8.03 -13.48
CA GLU A 49 10.05 8.93 -14.60
C GLU A 49 11.36 9.58 -15.02
N SER A 50 11.57 9.73 -16.34
CA SER A 50 12.73 10.40 -16.89
C SER A 50 12.26 11.51 -17.86
N VAL A 51 12.67 12.75 -17.57
CA VAL A 51 12.20 13.95 -18.26
C VAL A 51 13.40 14.85 -18.59
N SER A 52 13.36 15.50 -19.75
CA SER A 52 14.33 16.53 -20.14
C SER A 52 13.79 17.91 -19.82
N VAL A 53 14.46 18.64 -18.91
CA VAL A 53 14.10 20.00 -18.50
C VAL A 53 14.99 20.99 -19.27
N LYS A 54 14.40 21.83 -20.13
CA LYS A 54 15.13 22.80 -20.92
C LYS A 54 15.58 23.98 -20.07
N PRO A 55 16.58 24.76 -20.55
CA PRO A 55 16.97 26.00 -19.88
C PRO A 55 15.78 26.97 -19.71
N GLY A 56 15.59 27.46 -18.49
CA GLY A 56 14.49 28.37 -18.14
C GLY A 56 13.11 27.72 -17.99
N ASP A 57 12.99 26.41 -18.21
CA ASP A 57 11.76 25.64 -17.94
C ASP A 57 11.76 25.04 -16.55
N ASP A 58 10.56 24.68 -16.08
CA ASP A 58 10.33 23.92 -14.86
C ASP A 58 9.61 22.59 -15.17
N PHE A 59 9.90 21.59 -14.37
CA PHE A 59 9.16 20.33 -14.32
C PHE A 59 8.45 20.22 -12.98
N VAL A 60 7.13 20.10 -13.03
CA VAL A 60 6.29 20.02 -11.83
C VAL A 60 5.58 18.67 -11.76
N ARG A 61 5.84 17.93 -10.69
CA ARG A 61 5.13 16.68 -10.39
C ARG A 61 4.19 16.85 -9.22
N GLY A 62 2.89 16.64 -9.45
CA GLY A 62 1.88 16.67 -8.40
C GLY A 62 1.59 15.26 -7.86
N LEU A 63 1.66 15.13 -6.53
CA LEU A 63 1.35 13.92 -5.79
C LEU A 63 0.10 14.13 -4.96
N GLN A 64 -0.88 13.21 -5.05
CA GLN A 64 -2.02 13.23 -4.15
C GLN A 64 -1.61 12.54 -2.85
N VAL A 65 -1.74 13.24 -1.74
CA VAL A 65 -1.28 12.78 -0.42
C VAL A 65 -2.36 13.00 0.63
N ALA A 66 -2.33 12.16 1.65
CA ALA A 66 -3.19 12.26 2.81
C ALA A 66 -2.38 12.61 4.07
N ASN A 67 -3.07 13.06 5.11
CA ASN A 67 -2.45 13.29 6.42
C ASN A 67 -1.78 12.01 6.94
N SER A 68 -0.60 12.15 7.51
CA SER A 68 0.28 11.07 7.98
C SER A 68 0.98 10.26 6.89
N ASP A 69 0.81 10.58 5.60
CA ASP A 69 1.59 9.95 4.54
C ASP A 69 3.07 10.33 4.64
N VAL A 70 3.90 9.43 4.13
CA VAL A 70 5.34 9.68 3.94
C VAL A 70 5.63 9.62 2.45
N VAL A 71 6.15 10.72 1.91
CA VAL A 71 6.63 10.79 0.54
C VAL A 71 8.13 10.58 0.56
N SER A 72 8.60 9.53 -0.11
CA SER A 72 10.02 9.29 -0.36
C SER A 72 10.35 9.58 -1.80
N LEU A 73 11.44 10.30 -2.02
CA LEU A 73 11.87 10.81 -3.31
C LEU A 73 13.35 10.56 -3.50
N THR A 74 13.71 9.99 -4.63
CA THR A 74 15.10 9.91 -5.11
C THR A 74 15.17 10.49 -6.52
N PHE A 75 16.13 11.34 -6.77
CA PHE A 75 16.34 11.84 -8.12
C PHE A 75 17.83 11.95 -8.48
N ASN A 76 18.08 11.93 -9.79
CA ASN A 76 19.40 12.15 -10.38
C ASN A 76 19.27 13.03 -11.62
N VAL A 77 20.16 14.00 -11.74
CA VAL A 77 20.22 14.96 -12.85
C VAL A 77 21.50 14.73 -13.65
N LEU A 78 21.35 14.57 -14.96
CA LEU A 78 22.45 14.46 -15.92
C LEU A 78 22.31 15.55 -16.97
N GLY A 79 23.37 16.29 -17.23
CA GLY A 79 23.35 17.37 -18.21
C GLY A 79 24.70 17.69 -18.78
N SER A 80 24.76 18.69 -19.64
CA SER A 80 25.97 19.08 -20.33
C SER A 80 26.85 20.03 -19.51
N ASP A 81 26.27 20.78 -18.57
CA ASP A 81 26.98 21.89 -17.91
C ASP A 81 27.05 21.69 -16.38
N THR A 82 26.00 22.03 -15.65
CA THR A 82 26.01 22.06 -14.17
C THR A 82 25.60 20.75 -13.55
N ASN A 83 24.89 19.86 -14.28
CA ASN A 83 24.28 18.65 -13.78
C ASN A 83 23.42 18.88 -12.52
N SER A 84 22.70 20.01 -12.46
CA SER A 84 21.88 20.37 -11.30
C SER A 84 20.58 21.03 -11.73
N LEU A 85 19.54 20.80 -10.94
CA LEU A 85 18.27 21.49 -11.00
C LEU A 85 17.97 22.09 -9.62
N HIS A 86 17.32 23.24 -9.61
CA HIS A 86 16.81 23.83 -8.38
C HIS A 86 15.58 23.05 -7.95
N PHE A 87 15.62 22.44 -6.76
CA PHE A 87 14.55 21.59 -6.25
C PHE A 87 13.81 22.25 -5.11
N SER A 88 12.50 22.34 -5.22
CA SER A 88 11.62 22.80 -4.15
C SER A 88 10.37 21.94 -4.04
N VAL A 89 9.74 21.96 -2.86
CA VAL A 89 8.51 21.21 -2.54
C VAL A 89 7.47 22.15 -1.99
N LEU A 90 6.31 22.21 -2.66
CA LEU A 90 5.14 22.92 -2.17
C LEU A 90 4.17 21.92 -1.52
N PHE A 91 4.01 22.03 -0.21
CA PHE A 91 3.13 21.19 0.58
C PHE A 91 1.64 21.61 0.47
N PRO A 92 0.68 20.71 0.76
CA PRO A 92 -0.75 21.05 0.71
C PRO A 92 -1.18 22.17 1.65
N ASN A 93 -0.45 22.38 2.76
CA ASN A 93 -0.68 23.48 3.71
C ASN A 93 -0.20 24.86 3.19
N GLY A 94 0.35 24.92 1.96
CA GLY A 94 0.91 26.12 1.36
C GLY A 94 2.35 26.43 1.73
N THR A 95 3.00 25.62 2.56
CA THR A 95 4.43 25.76 2.87
C THR A 95 5.27 25.36 1.68
N ASN A 96 6.18 26.23 1.25
CA ASN A 96 7.18 25.93 0.25
C ASN A 96 8.54 25.73 0.94
N VAL A 97 9.17 24.58 0.70
CA VAL A 97 10.53 24.27 1.17
C VAL A 97 11.46 24.18 -0.01
N ASP A 98 12.47 25.03 0.01
CA ASP A 98 13.48 25.11 -1.03
C ASP A 98 14.75 24.35 -0.59
N PHE A 99 15.18 23.41 -1.41
CA PHE A 99 16.38 22.60 -1.19
C PHE A 99 17.58 23.07 -2.02
N GLY A 100 17.40 24.10 -2.87
CA GLY A 100 18.43 24.67 -3.72
C GLY A 100 18.80 23.79 -4.92
N ALA A 101 19.94 24.12 -5.55
CA ALA A 101 20.44 23.40 -6.71
C ALA A 101 21.09 22.07 -6.31
N ASN A 102 20.61 20.97 -6.87
CA ASN A 102 21.08 19.62 -6.56
C ASN A 102 21.24 18.79 -7.83
N SER A 103 22.31 17.99 -7.90
CA SER A 103 22.54 17.01 -8.97
C SER A 103 21.89 15.66 -8.67
N GLN A 104 21.72 15.35 -7.41
CA GLN A 104 21.07 14.13 -6.91
C GLN A 104 20.52 14.37 -5.51
N GLY A 105 19.51 13.65 -5.13
CA GLY A 105 18.94 13.76 -3.79
C GLY A 105 18.15 12.54 -3.37
N LEU A 106 18.16 12.29 -2.07
CA LEU A 106 17.27 11.37 -1.38
C LEU A 106 16.56 12.17 -0.29
N PHE A 107 15.25 12.29 -0.41
CA PHE A 107 14.43 13.06 0.51
C PHE A 107 13.27 12.24 1.02
N SER A 108 12.84 12.51 2.24
CA SER A 108 11.64 11.93 2.82
C SER A 108 10.90 12.99 3.60
N PHE A 109 9.60 13.15 3.33
CA PHE A 109 8.75 14.18 3.93
C PHE A 109 7.55 13.56 4.61
N HIS A 110 7.24 14.01 5.81
CA HIS A 110 5.97 13.75 6.48
C HIS A 110 4.93 14.76 6.02
N ILE A 111 3.73 14.27 5.72
CA ILE A 111 2.60 15.07 5.27
C ILE A 111 1.63 15.26 6.43
N ASP A 112 1.35 16.51 6.78
CA ASP A 112 0.49 16.87 7.91
C ASP A 112 -0.94 17.25 7.49
N THR A 113 -1.19 17.35 6.17
CA THR A 113 -2.46 17.85 5.62
C THR A 113 -2.79 17.15 4.31
N ASP A 114 -4.06 16.75 4.16
CA ASP A 114 -4.57 16.18 2.92
C ASP A 114 -4.49 17.17 1.77
N GLY A 115 -4.15 16.70 0.57
CA GLY A 115 -4.19 17.54 -0.61
C GLY A 115 -3.15 17.15 -1.65
N LYS A 116 -2.68 18.16 -2.40
CA LYS A 116 -1.72 17.99 -3.48
C LYS A 116 -0.37 18.55 -3.06
N CYS A 117 0.64 17.69 -3.00
CA CYS A 117 2.04 18.05 -2.84
C CYS A 117 2.66 18.24 -4.24
N LEU A 118 3.40 19.32 -4.47
CA LEU A 118 4.07 19.58 -5.73
C LEU A 118 5.59 19.49 -5.55
N LEU A 119 6.21 18.62 -6.34
CA LEU A 119 7.67 18.57 -6.51
C LEU A 119 8.02 19.42 -7.71
N ILE A 120 8.85 20.43 -7.52
CA ILE A 120 9.20 21.43 -8.52
C ILE A 120 10.69 21.35 -8.79
N PHE A 121 11.07 21.14 -10.05
CA PHE A 121 12.46 21.12 -10.51
C PHE A 121 12.63 22.17 -11.59
N GLU A 122 13.44 23.19 -11.30
CA GLU A 122 13.67 24.35 -12.20
C GLU A 122 15.07 24.27 -12.79
N ASN A 123 15.18 24.50 -14.08
CA ASN A 123 16.45 24.64 -14.78
C ASN A 123 16.77 26.12 -15.02
N SER A 124 17.01 26.87 -13.95
CA SER A 124 17.29 28.32 -13.99
C SER A 124 18.77 28.65 -14.16
N GLU A 125 19.66 27.70 -13.86
CA GLU A 125 21.12 27.98 -13.81
C GLU A 125 21.90 27.38 -14.97
N SER A 126 21.34 26.43 -15.71
CA SER A 126 22.03 25.75 -16.80
C SER A 126 21.70 26.37 -18.17
N ALA A 127 22.73 26.51 -19.01
CA ALA A 127 22.54 26.89 -20.41
C ALA A 127 22.06 25.73 -21.31
N GLY A 128 22.17 24.49 -20.83
CA GLY A 128 21.75 23.27 -21.54
C GLY A 128 20.57 22.56 -20.92
N ALA A 129 19.96 21.67 -21.70
CA ALA A 129 18.89 20.80 -21.18
C ALA A 129 19.45 19.80 -20.17
N GLN A 130 18.73 19.60 -19.06
CA GLN A 130 19.06 18.65 -17.99
C GLN A 130 18.14 17.46 -18.05
N GLN A 131 18.67 16.24 -17.97
CA GLN A 131 17.91 15.00 -17.90
C GLN A 131 17.65 14.66 -16.44
N LEU A 132 16.43 14.81 -16.00
CA LEU A 132 15.97 14.44 -14.68
C LEU A 132 15.47 13.00 -14.69
N THR A 133 16.01 12.14 -13.83
CA THR A 133 15.45 10.84 -13.50
C THR A 133 14.91 10.91 -12.09
N LEU A 134 13.61 10.67 -11.94
CA LEU A 134 12.86 10.83 -10.72
C LEU A 134 12.23 9.48 -10.33
N ASP A 135 12.49 9.05 -9.10
CA ASP A 135 11.83 7.90 -8.47
C ASP A 135 11.17 8.39 -7.18
N TYR A 136 9.86 8.15 -7.06
CA TYR A 136 9.12 8.57 -5.89
C TYR A 136 8.11 7.52 -5.46
N SER A 137 7.85 7.46 -4.15
CA SER A 137 6.83 6.62 -3.54
C SER A 137 6.05 7.39 -2.49
N VAL A 138 4.77 7.09 -2.39
CA VAL A 138 3.89 7.60 -1.34
C VAL A 138 3.46 6.42 -0.48
N GLU A 139 3.87 6.42 0.78
CA GLU A 139 3.49 5.41 1.75
C GLU A 139 2.34 5.94 2.60
N HIS A 140 1.20 5.26 2.53
CA HIS A 140 0.02 5.58 3.32
C HIS A 140 0.11 4.95 4.72
N TYR A 141 -0.13 5.75 5.74
CA TYR A 141 -0.17 5.32 7.13
C TYR A 141 -1.60 5.36 7.68
N VAL A 142 -2.00 4.31 8.37
CA VAL A 142 -3.30 4.21 9.05
C VAL A 142 -3.03 3.93 10.53
N PHE A 143 -3.48 4.80 11.42
CA PHE A 143 -3.20 4.72 12.86
C PHE A 143 -1.71 4.59 13.22
N GLY A 144 -0.83 5.25 12.45
CA GLY A 144 0.61 5.22 12.66
C GLY A 144 1.32 3.94 12.19
N LEU A 145 0.63 3.06 11.49
CA LEU A 145 1.18 1.85 10.87
C LEU A 145 1.12 1.98 9.34
N PRO A 146 2.14 1.51 8.61
CA PRO A 146 2.05 1.38 7.17
C PRO A 146 0.79 0.58 6.79
N MET A 147 0.08 1.02 5.76
CA MET A 147 -1.20 0.42 5.34
C MET A 147 -1.09 -1.09 5.15
N LEU A 148 0.03 -1.58 4.61
CA LEU A 148 0.29 -3.01 4.43
C LEU A 148 0.29 -3.76 5.78
N VAL A 149 0.96 -3.22 6.80
CA VAL A 149 1.03 -3.83 8.15
C VAL A 149 -0.35 -3.82 8.79
N PHE A 150 -1.11 -2.72 8.64
CA PHE A 150 -2.48 -2.61 9.14
C PHE A 150 -3.40 -3.68 8.52
N VAL A 151 -3.35 -3.87 7.22
CA VAL A 151 -4.14 -4.89 6.51
C VAL A 151 -3.77 -6.30 6.98
N LEU A 152 -2.47 -6.61 7.11
CA LEU A 152 -2.03 -7.92 7.61
C LEU A 152 -2.52 -8.21 9.03
N LEU A 153 -2.47 -7.21 9.92
CA LEU A 153 -3.02 -7.34 11.28
C LEU A 153 -4.53 -7.56 11.27
N ALA A 154 -5.27 -6.82 10.46
CA ALA A 154 -6.72 -6.97 10.34
C ALA A 154 -7.09 -8.39 9.85
N VAL A 155 -6.38 -8.91 8.87
CA VAL A 155 -6.56 -10.28 8.36
C VAL A 155 -6.21 -11.30 9.44
N ALA A 156 -5.11 -11.14 10.17
CA ALA A 156 -4.73 -12.05 11.26
C ALA A 156 -5.79 -12.10 12.36
N VAL A 157 -6.33 -10.95 12.78
CA VAL A 157 -7.42 -10.88 13.76
C VAL A 157 -8.67 -11.59 13.24
N LEU A 158 -9.04 -11.38 12.00
CA LEU A 158 -10.20 -12.03 11.39
C LEU A 158 -10.03 -13.56 11.36
N LEU A 159 -8.84 -14.07 11.01
CA LEU A 159 -8.54 -15.50 11.05
C LEU A 159 -8.64 -16.08 12.46
N LEU A 160 -8.16 -15.36 13.48
CA LEU A 160 -8.29 -15.79 14.88
C LEU A 160 -9.74 -15.88 15.31
N PHE A 161 -10.61 -14.95 14.91
CA PHE A 161 -12.05 -15.01 15.18
C PHE A 161 -12.71 -16.23 14.52
N VAL A 162 -12.34 -16.53 13.28
CA VAL A 162 -12.88 -17.70 12.56
C VAL A 162 -12.43 -18.99 13.23
N ILE A 163 -11.14 -19.13 13.58
CA ILE A 163 -10.62 -20.33 14.26
C ILE A 163 -11.24 -20.46 15.65
N GLY A 164 -11.34 -19.36 16.41
CA GLY A 164 -11.98 -19.36 17.73
C GLY A 164 -13.46 -19.76 17.65
N GLY A 165 -14.22 -19.21 16.71
CA GLY A 165 -15.60 -19.57 16.47
C GLY A 165 -15.77 -21.04 16.10
N TYR A 166 -14.86 -21.57 15.27
CA TYR A 166 -14.86 -22.98 14.90
C TYR A 166 -14.62 -23.90 16.11
N MET A 167 -13.64 -23.56 16.97
CA MET A 167 -13.35 -24.33 18.18
C MET A 167 -14.50 -24.32 19.18
N VAL A 168 -15.19 -23.17 19.32
CA VAL A 168 -16.35 -23.05 20.22
C VAL A 168 -17.52 -23.89 19.70
N MET A 169 -17.86 -23.79 18.40
CA MET A 169 -18.94 -24.59 17.82
C MET A 169 -18.67 -26.10 17.88
N GLY A 170 -17.42 -26.52 17.67
CA GLY A 170 -17.03 -27.94 17.81
C GLY A 170 -17.17 -28.49 19.24
N LYS A 171 -17.02 -27.63 20.25
CA LYS A 171 -17.14 -28.00 21.66
C LYS A 171 -18.60 -28.11 22.14
N TYR A 172 -19.49 -27.30 21.60
CA TYR A 172 -20.94 -27.28 21.99
C TYR A 172 -21.85 -28.09 21.04
N GLY A 173 -21.35 -28.60 19.93
CA GLY A 173 -22.06 -29.42 18.96
C GLY A 173 -21.85 -30.94 19.14
N ALA A 174 -21.26 -31.40 20.27
CA ALA A 174 -21.02 -32.80 20.56
C ALA A 174 -22.01 -33.34 21.61
#